data_9a505e52a2d3063810616ce9a2a29af5
#
_entry.id   9a505e52a2d3063810616ce9a2a29af5
#
_cell.length_a   1.000
_cell.length_b   1.000
_cell.length_c   1.000
_cell.angle_alpha   90.00
_cell.angle_beta   90.00
_cell.angle_gamma   90.00
#
_symmetry.space_group_name_H-M   'P 1'
#
loop_
_entity.id
_entity.type
_entity.pdbx_description
1 polymer ?
#
loop_
_entity_poly.entity_id
_entity_poly.type
_entity_poly.pdbx_seq_one_letter_code
_entity_poly.pdbx_strand_id
1 'polypeptide(L)'
;AEPADGDLVAMTLRGDSEAFATLVERYDRAVYHLAYRTLHDVEEARDATQEAFFKAFRSLRTFKPGAKFSTWIFAIAYHACCDRLNRRRHFTGDEMPERADPSPSPEHQVIALDEASRLRAAIDALPEKYRTVVTLFHLQGRQYEEIASVLGLPMGTVKTHLFRAKEQLRRLLGEAEVTES
;
A
#
# COMPACT_ATOMS: atom_id res chain seq x y z
N ALA A 1 28.45 7.27 0.33
CA ALA A 1 27.30 6.82 -0.47
C ALA A 1 26.53 5.78 0.36
N GLU A 2 25.21 5.92 0.44
CA GLU A 2 24.40 4.91 1.12
C GLU A 2 24.50 3.57 0.38
N PRO A 3 24.63 2.43 1.10
CA PRO A 3 24.67 1.11 0.50
C PRO A 3 23.37 0.83 -0.29
N ALA A 4 23.50 0.11 -1.41
CA ALA A 4 22.34 -0.36 -2.15
C ALA A 4 21.59 -1.43 -1.35
N ASP A 5 20.28 -1.59 -1.60
CA ASP A 5 19.46 -2.60 -0.89
C ASP A 5 20.04 -4.01 -0.98
N GLY A 6 20.55 -4.38 -2.16
CA GLY A 6 21.19 -5.67 -2.37
C GLY A 6 22.44 -5.89 -1.50
N ASP A 7 23.23 -4.86 -1.28
CA ASP A 7 24.40 -4.90 -0.39
C ASP A 7 23.96 -5.08 1.06
N LEU A 8 22.92 -4.33 1.49
CA LEU A 8 22.37 -4.44 2.83
C LEU A 8 21.78 -5.85 3.09
N VAL A 9 21.11 -6.42 2.12
CA VAL A 9 20.62 -7.81 2.20
C VAL A 9 21.79 -8.78 2.36
N ALA A 10 22.84 -8.64 1.55
CA ALA A 10 24.02 -9.49 1.61
C ALA A 10 24.77 -9.35 2.94
N MET A 11 24.88 -8.13 3.49
CA MET A 11 25.46 -7.88 4.82
C MET A 11 24.63 -8.55 5.93
N THR A 12 23.33 -8.39 5.88
CA THR A 12 22.41 -9.02 6.84
C THR A 12 22.52 -10.55 6.83
N LEU A 13 22.60 -11.16 5.64
CA LEU A 13 22.76 -12.60 5.51
C LEU A 13 24.10 -13.13 6.05
N ARG A 14 25.12 -12.26 6.16
CA ARG A 14 26.40 -12.55 6.80
C ARG A 14 26.39 -12.34 8.33
N GLY A 15 25.26 -11.89 8.88
CA GLY A 15 25.08 -11.70 10.32
C GLY A 15 25.12 -10.26 10.81
N ASP A 16 25.19 -9.29 9.90
CA ASP A 16 25.12 -7.86 10.23
C ASP A 16 23.66 -7.41 10.40
N SER A 17 23.19 -7.35 11.65
CA SER A 17 21.84 -6.92 11.97
C SER A 17 21.59 -5.42 11.72
N GLU A 18 22.64 -4.59 11.80
CA GLU A 18 22.53 -3.14 11.53
C GLU A 18 22.19 -2.87 10.07
N ALA A 19 22.67 -3.71 9.16
CA ALA A 19 22.31 -3.62 7.75
C ALA A 19 20.80 -3.82 7.53
N PHE A 20 20.16 -4.72 8.28
CA PHE A 20 18.71 -4.88 8.21
C PHE A 20 17.97 -3.71 8.85
N ALA A 21 18.46 -3.17 9.95
CA ALA A 21 17.90 -1.96 10.56
C ALA A 21 17.86 -0.79 9.56
N THR A 22 18.92 -0.64 8.77
CA THR A 22 18.95 0.37 7.69
C THR A 22 17.87 0.13 6.63
N LEU A 23 17.59 -1.13 6.25
CA LEU A 23 16.48 -1.45 5.35
C LEU A 23 15.13 -1.10 5.98
N VAL A 24 14.95 -1.38 7.27
CA VAL A 24 13.72 -1.02 8.01
C VAL A 24 13.54 0.50 7.99
N GLU A 25 14.53 1.28 8.38
CA GLU A 25 14.47 2.75 8.37
C GLU A 25 14.12 3.32 6.99
N ARG A 26 14.66 2.73 5.93
CA ARG A 26 14.42 3.15 4.54
C ARG A 26 12.98 2.92 4.10
N TYR A 27 12.36 1.83 4.53
CA TYR A 27 11.06 1.41 4.01
C TYR A 27 9.89 1.50 5.01
N ASP A 28 10.16 1.68 6.31
CA ASP A 28 9.14 1.66 7.37
C ASP A 28 7.97 2.59 7.07
N ARG A 29 8.25 3.84 6.74
CA ARG A 29 7.22 4.83 6.44
C ARG A 29 6.37 4.44 5.24
N ALA A 30 6.98 3.94 4.17
CA ALA A 30 6.28 3.56 2.95
C ALA A 30 5.43 2.31 3.17
N VAL A 31 5.95 1.32 3.90
CA VAL A 31 5.21 0.10 4.29
C VAL A 31 4.04 0.45 5.20
N TYR A 32 4.24 1.31 6.20
CA TYR A 32 3.17 1.77 7.07
C TYR A 32 2.06 2.48 6.29
N HIS A 33 2.41 3.37 5.34
CA HIS A 33 1.41 4.04 4.51
C HIS A 33 0.58 3.06 3.67
N LEU A 34 1.21 2.05 3.09
CA LEU A 34 0.49 1.00 2.37
C LEU A 34 -0.46 0.24 3.31
N ALA A 35 0.03 -0.15 4.48
CA ALA A 35 -0.77 -0.86 5.48
C ALA A 35 -1.96 -0.02 5.97
N TYR A 36 -1.72 1.25 6.30
CA TYR A 36 -2.79 2.15 6.74
C TYR A 36 -3.85 2.37 5.66
N ARG A 37 -3.44 2.58 4.41
CA ARG A 37 -4.36 2.73 3.28
C ARG A 37 -5.18 1.47 2.99
N THR A 38 -4.63 0.31 3.31
CA THR A 38 -5.31 -0.98 3.14
C THR A 38 -6.25 -1.30 4.29
N LEU A 39 -5.83 -1.04 5.53
CA LEU A 39 -6.55 -1.46 6.74
C LEU A 39 -7.46 -0.38 7.34
N HIS A 40 -7.18 0.91 7.10
CA HIS A 40 -7.85 2.07 7.70
C HIS A 40 -7.92 2.04 9.24
N ASP A 41 -6.91 1.47 9.85
CA ASP A 41 -6.74 1.41 11.29
C ASP A 41 -5.28 1.60 11.64
N VAL A 42 -5.00 2.54 12.54
CA VAL A 42 -3.62 2.94 12.90
C VAL A 42 -2.88 1.80 13.61
N GLU A 43 -3.55 1.15 14.58
CA GLU A 43 -2.92 0.09 15.36
C GLU A 43 -2.69 -1.16 14.52
N GLU A 44 -3.66 -1.56 13.73
CA GLU A 44 -3.47 -2.70 12.82
C GLU A 44 -2.44 -2.41 11.73
N ALA A 45 -2.35 -1.18 11.24
CA ALA A 45 -1.32 -0.80 10.27
C ALA A 45 0.09 -0.87 10.88
N ARG A 46 0.26 -0.44 12.13
CA ARG A 46 1.52 -0.59 12.86
C ARG A 46 1.90 -2.05 13.05
N ASP A 47 0.95 -2.85 13.49
CA ASP A 47 1.17 -4.28 13.69
C ASP A 47 1.49 -5.00 12.39
N ALA A 48 0.79 -4.69 11.29
CA ALA A 48 1.05 -5.26 9.97
C ALA A 48 2.44 -4.87 9.45
N THR A 49 2.87 -3.63 9.70
CA THR A 49 4.21 -3.15 9.34
C THR A 49 5.29 -3.91 10.09
N GLN A 50 5.15 -4.04 11.40
CA GLN A 50 6.07 -4.84 12.23
C GLN A 50 6.11 -6.30 11.78
N GLU A 51 4.96 -6.92 11.56
CA GLU A 51 4.85 -8.29 11.09
C GLU A 51 5.54 -8.48 9.73
N ALA A 52 5.38 -7.51 8.82
CA ALA A 52 6.01 -7.57 7.51
C ALA A 52 7.53 -7.57 7.60
N PHE A 53 8.14 -6.69 8.37
CA PHE A 53 9.59 -6.68 8.55
C PHE A 53 10.10 -7.91 9.30
N PHE A 54 9.37 -8.40 10.28
CA PHE A 54 9.72 -9.64 10.97
C PHE A 54 9.71 -10.85 10.03
N LYS A 55 8.67 -10.99 9.21
CA LYS A 55 8.59 -12.02 8.16
C LYS A 55 9.72 -11.87 7.14
N ALA A 56 9.99 -10.64 6.70
CA ALA A 56 11.08 -10.34 5.79
C ALA A 56 12.44 -10.78 6.35
N PHE A 57 12.74 -10.43 7.58
CA PHE A 57 13.98 -10.83 8.23
C PHE A 57 14.13 -12.36 8.30
N ARG A 58 13.08 -13.06 8.72
CA ARG A 58 13.09 -14.53 8.84
C ARG A 58 13.20 -15.23 7.47
N SER A 59 12.63 -14.65 6.44
CA SER A 59 12.63 -15.24 5.08
C SER A 59 13.67 -14.60 4.15
N LEU A 60 14.60 -13.80 4.67
CA LEU A 60 15.56 -13.04 3.86
C LEU A 60 16.41 -13.92 2.94
N ARG A 61 16.67 -15.17 3.34
CA ARG A 61 17.38 -16.16 2.51
C ARG A 61 16.62 -16.54 1.24
N THR A 62 15.31 -16.29 1.18
CA THR A 62 14.49 -16.57 0.01
C THR A 62 14.44 -15.39 -0.97
N PHE A 63 14.98 -14.23 -0.56
CA PHE A 63 15.07 -13.08 -1.43
C PHE A 63 16.00 -13.37 -2.61
N LYS A 64 15.49 -13.15 -3.82
CA LYS A 64 16.24 -13.48 -5.04
C LYS A 64 17.23 -12.36 -5.38
N PRO A 65 18.52 -12.68 -5.62
CA PRO A 65 19.47 -11.71 -6.14
C PRO A 65 18.97 -11.05 -7.43
N GLY A 66 19.12 -9.75 -7.53
CA GLY A 66 18.66 -8.97 -8.69
C GLY A 66 17.19 -8.55 -8.64
N ALA A 67 16.39 -9.07 -7.71
CA ALA A 67 15.05 -8.53 -7.44
C ALA A 67 15.13 -7.20 -6.68
N LYS A 68 14.09 -6.37 -6.79
CA LYS A 68 13.98 -5.16 -6.00
C LYS A 68 13.47 -5.48 -4.59
N PHE A 69 14.24 -5.11 -3.58
CA PHE A 69 13.83 -5.28 -2.17
C PHE A 69 12.50 -4.58 -1.88
N SER A 70 12.30 -3.37 -2.42
CA SER A 70 11.05 -2.63 -2.28
C SER A 70 9.83 -3.42 -2.73
N THR A 71 9.89 -4.05 -3.90
CA THR A 71 8.78 -4.88 -4.40
C THR A 71 8.52 -6.07 -3.48
N TRP A 72 9.57 -6.71 -3.00
CA TRP A 72 9.47 -7.87 -2.12
C TRP A 72 8.87 -7.52 -0.75
N ILE A 73 9.35 -6.45 -0.11
CA ILE A 73 8.81 -6.03 1.20
C ILE A 73 7.36 -5.54 1.09
N PHE A 74 6.99 -4.82 0.02
CA PHE A 74 5.61 -4.41 -0.21
C PHE A 74 4.67 -5.61 -0.43
N ALA A 75 5.12 -6.65 -1.12
CA ALA A 75 4.34 -7.89 -1.29
C ALA A 75 4.09 -8.57 0.07
N ILE A 76 5.12 -8.68 0.91
CA ILE A 76 5.00 -9.24 2.27
C ILE A 76 4.02 -8.41 3.11
N ALA A 77 4.15 -7.09 3.08
CA ALA A 77 3.27 -6.18 3.81
C ALA A 77 1.81 -6.26 3.34
N TYR A 78 1.60 -6.28 2.04
CA TYR A 78 0.25 -6.41 1.48
C TYR A 78 -0.42 -7.73 1.87
N HIS A 79 0.31 -8.85 1.80
CA HIS A 79 -0.21 -10.15 2.27
C HIS A 79 -0.54 -10.13 3.77
N ALA A 80 0.28 -9.51 4.61
CA ALA A 80 -0.03 -9.35 6.03
C ALA A 80 -1.32 -8.55 6.26
N CYS A 81 -1.58 -7.52 5.44
CA CYS A 81 -2.82 -6.77 5.48
C CYS A 81 -4.02 -7.62 5.02
N CYS A 82 -3.89 -8.37 3.93
CA CYS A 82 -4.93 -9.26 3.44
C CYS A 82 -5.32 -10.32 4.48
N ASP A 83 -4.35 -10.91 5.16
CA ASP A 83 -4.58 -11.89 6.24
C ASP A 83 -5.39 -11.27 7.39
N ARG A 84 -5.14 -10.00 7.73
CA ARG A 84 -5.89 -9.27 8.75
C ARG A 84 -7.32 -8.97 8.31
N LEU A 85 -7.52 -8.51 7.07
CA LEU A 85 -8.84 -8.29 6.49
C LEU A 85 -9.66 -9.58 6.44
N ASN A 86 -9.05 -10.68 6.04
CA ASN A 86 -9.71 -11.99 6.01
C ASN A 86 -10.11 -12.45 7.42
N ARG A 87 -9.27 -12.26 8.43
CA ARG A 87 -9.62 -12.58 9.84
C ARG A 87 -10.78 -11.73 10.34
N ARG A 88 -10.83 -10.44 10.02
CA ARG A 88 -11.98 -9.57 10.36
C ARG A 88 -13.28 -10.11 9.75
N ARG A 89 -13.27 -10.49 8.47
CA ARG A 89 -14.43 -11.05 7.77
C ARG A 89 -14.94 -12.32 8.42
N HIS A 90 -14.05 -13.24 8.78
CA HIS A 90 -14.44 -14.49 9.46
C HIS A 90 -15.00 -14.25 10.86
N PHE A 91 -14.55 -13.22 11.57
CA PHE A 91 -15.02 -12.92 12.93
C PHE A 91 -16.39 -12.22 12.95
N THR A 92 -16.71 -11.44 11.92
CA THR A 92 -17.97 -10.69 11.82
C THR A 92 -19.10 -11.50 11.16
N GLY A 93 -18.83 -12.69 10.63
CA GLY A 93 -19.83 -13.53 9.98
C GLY A 93 -20.38 -12.96 8.67
N ASP A 94 -19.78 -11.90 8.16
CA ASP A 94 -20.14 -11.30 6.90
C ASP A 94 -19.56 -12.11 5.73
N GLU A 95 -20.41 -12.95 5.16
CA GLU A 95 -20.30 -13.25 3.73
C GLU A 95 -20.52 -11.90 3.01
N MET A 96 -19.43 -11.31 2.49
CA MET A 96 -19.50 -10.01 1.87
C MET A 96 -20.57 -9.93 0.79
N PRO A 97 -21.49 -8.98 0.89
CA PRO A 97 -21.83 -8.18 -0.27
C PRO A 97 -20.60 -7.31 -0.59
N GLU A 98 -20.24 -7.24 -1.87
CA GLU A 98 -19.44 -6.16 -2.40
C GLU A 98 -19.78 -4.89 -1.61
N ARG A 99 -18.83 -4.37 -0.81
CA ARG A 99 -19.12 -3.24 0.07
C ARG A 99 -19.73 -2.16 -0.80
N ALA A 100 -21.02 -1.98 -0.66
CA ALA A 100 -21.67 -0.77 -1.08
C ALA A 100 -20.86 0.38 -0.51
N ASP A 101 -20.46 1.33 -1.37
CA ASP A 101 -19.83 2.56 -1.01
C ASP A 101 -20.21 2.97 0.41
N PRO A 102 -19.28 3.18 1.34
CA PRO A 102 -19.59 4.00 2.47
C PRO A 102 -19.86 5.38 1.89
N SER A 103 -21.14 5.71 1.76
CA SER A 103 -21.55 7.08 1.49
C SER A 103 -20.81 7.97 2.45
N PRO A 104 -20.06 8.98 2.00
CA PRO A 104 -19.42 9.89 2.92
C PRO A 104 -20.52 10.49 3.78
N SER A 105 -20.43 10.30 5.08
CA SER A 105 -21.31 10.98 6.04
C SER A 105 -21.19 12.49 5.80
N PRO A 106 -22.30 13.22 5.56
CA PRO A 106 -22.24 14.61 5.10
C PRO A 106 -21.82 15.62 6.18
N GLU A 107 -21.33 15.21 7.31
CA GLU A 107 -21.07 16.08 8.47
C GLU A 107 -19.60 16.21 8.84
N HIS A 108 -18.71 16.39 7.88
CA HIS A 108 -17.41 16.96 8.20
C HIS A 108 -17.36 18.38 7.67
N GLN A 109 -17.41 19.33 8.61
CA GLN A 109 -17.21 20.74 8.39
C GLN A 109 -16.10 20.98 7.39
N VAL A 110 -16.44 21.73 6.34
CA VAL A 110 -15.51 22.23 5.33
C VAL A 110 -14.54 23.22 6.03
N ILE A 111 -13.55 22.68 6.71
CA ILE A 111 -12.29 23.38 6.86
C ILE A 111 -11.68 23.33 5.46
N ALA A 112 -11.27 24.47 4.92
CA ALA A 112 -10.60 24.55 3.63
C ALA A 112 -9.34 23.65 3.69
N LEU A 113 -9.50 22.39 3.30
CA LEU A 113 -8.41 21.44 3.18
C LEU A 113 -7.58 21.90 1.99
N ASP A 114 -6.26 21.90 2.12
CA ASP A 114 -5.39 22.13 0.97
C ASP A 114 -5.62 21.03 -0.09
N GLU A 115 -5.21 21.27 -1.31
CA GLU A 115 -5.39 20.32 -2.43
C GLU A 115 -4.86 18.92 -2.11
N ALA A 116 -3.72 18.84 -1.42
CA ALA A 116 -3.11 17.57 -1.03
C ALA A 116 -3.98 16.80 -0.03
N SER A 117 -4.60 17.48 0.91
CA SER A 117 -5.52 16.87 1.89
C SER A 117 -6.83 16.42 1.22
N ARG A 118 -7.34 17.20 0.26
CA ARG A 118 -8.52 16.84 -0.54
C ARG A 118 -8.24 15.58 -1.38
N LEU A 119 -7.08 15.51 -2.03
CA LEU A 119 -6.68 14.35 -2.81
C LEU A 119 -6.53 13.11 -1.93
N ARG A 120 -5.89 13.24 -0.76
CA ARG A 120 -5.76 12.11 0.19
C ARG A 120 -7.13 11.60 0.64
N ALA A 121 -8.04 12.51 1.02
CA ALA A 121 -9.41 12.14 1.40
C ALA A 121 -10.16 11.43 0.26
N ALA A 122 -10.00 11.89 -0.98
CA ALA A 122 -10.60 11.26 -2.15
C ALA A 122 -10.02 9.85 -2.39
N ILE A 123 -8.71 9.67 -2.23
CA ILE A 123 -8.07 8.34 -2.33
C ILE A 123 -8.59 7.41 -1.23
N ASP A 124 -8.75 7.93 0.00
CA ASP A 124 -9.26 7.13 1.13
C ASP A 124 -10.72 6.70 0.93
N ALA A 125 -11.49 7.46 0.17
CA ALA A 125 -12.87 7.13 -0.17
C ALA A 125 -12.99 6.09 -1.30
N LEU A 126 -11.91 5.76 -2.01
CA LEU A 126 -11.95 4.73 -3.06
C LEU A 126 -12.18 3.33 -2.47
N PRO A 127 -12.85 2.43 -3.22
CA PRO A 127 -12.83 1.01 -2.92
C PRO A 127 -11.40 0.47 -2.74
N GLU A 128 -11.20 -0.47 -1.84
CA GLU A 128 -9.88 -1.01 -1.46
C GLU A 128 -9.00 -1.35 -2.67
N LYS A 129 -9.56 -2.09 -3.64
CA LYS A 129 -8.82 -2.51 -4.85
C LYS A 129 -8.27 -1.35 -5.69
N TYR A 130 -8.99 -0.24 -5.76
CA TYR A 130 -8.56 0.95 -6.49
C TYR A 130 -7.61 1.80 -5.66
N ARG A 131 -7.90 1.95 -4.38
CA ARG A 131 -7.06 2.70 -3.43
C ARG A 131 -5.67 2.12 -3.33
N THR A 132 -5.53 0.80 -3.21
CA THR A 132 -4.23 0.13 -3.10
C THR A 132 -3.40 0.34 -4.36
N VAL A 133 -3.98 0.20 -5.54
CA VAL A 133 -3.27 0.42 -6.81
C VAL A 133 -2.82 1.88 -6.96
N VAL A 134 -3.69 2.84 -6.62
CA VAL A 134 -3.35 4.27 -6.64
C VAL A 134 -2.25 4.60 -5.64
N THR A 135 -2.30 4.03 -4.45
CA THR A 135 -1.28 4.22 -3.42
C THR A 135 0.09 3.76 -3.92
N LEU A 136 0.18 2.58 -4.50
CA LEU A 136 1.44 2.05 -5.03
C LEU A 136 1.93 2.86 -6.23
N PHE A 137 1.06 3.28 -7.12
CA PHE A 137 1.43 3.99 -8.33
C PHE A 137 1.79 5.46 -8.05
N HIS A 138 0.89 6.23 -7.45
CA HIS A 138 1.05 7.68 -7.29
C HIS A 138 1.82 8.08 -6.02
N LEU A 139 1.59 7.41 -4.90
CA LEU A 139 2.22 7.79 -3.63
C LEU A 139 3.56 7.09 -3.40
N GLN A 140 3.75 5.90 -3.96
CA GLN A 140 4.96 5.10 -3.80
C GLN A 140 5.83 5.06 -5.06
N GLY A 141 5.37 5.64 -6.18
CA GLY A 141 6.10 5.70 -7.43
C GLY A 141 6.43 4.34 -8.06
N ARG A 142 5.58 3.33 -7.82
CA ARG A 142 5.79 1.98 -8.37
C ARG A 142 5.34 1.88 -9.81
N GLN A 143 6.04 1.10 -10.61
CA GLN A 143 5.68 0.81 -11.99
C GLN A 143 4.59 -0.29 -12.05
N TYR A 144 3.90 -0.41 -13.18
CA TYR A 144 2.80 -1.38 -13.33
C TYR A 144 3.23 -2.83 -13.06
N GLU A 145 4.42 -3.21 -13.52
CA GLU A 145 4.99 -4.54 -13.29
C GLU A 145 5.25 -4.81 -11.81
N GLU A 146 5.74 -3.81 -11.10
CA GLU A 146 5.97 -3.89 -9.65
C GLU A 146 4.65 -4.02 -8.89
N ILE A 147 3.64 -3.24 -9.27
CA ILE A 147 2.30 -3.29 -8.67
C ILE A 147 1.66 -4.66 -8.92
N ALA A 148 1.74 -5.16 -10.15
CA ALA A 148 1.25 -6.49 -10.51
C ALA A 148 1.91 -7.58 -9.64
N SER A 149 3.22 -7.49 -9.44
CA SER A 149 3.97 -8.40 -8.59
C SER A 149 3.57 -8.30 -7.10
N VAL A 150 3.45 -7.07 -6.58
CA VAL A 150 3.05 -6.83 -5.17
C VAL A 150 1.65 -7.38 -4.88
N LEU A 151 0.69 -7.12 -5.77
CA LEU A 151 -0.72 -7.47 -5.56
C LEU A 151 -1.07 -8.89 -6.06
N GLY A 152 -0.18 -9.55 -6.79
CA GLY A 152 -0.46 -10.85 -7.42
C GLY A 152 -1.54 -10.74 -8.50
N LEU A 153 -1.62 -9.63 -9.22
CA LEU A 153 -2.60 -9.36 -10.26
C LEU A 153 -1.97 -9.34 -11.65
N PRO A 154 -2.72 -9.72 -12.70
CA PRO A 154 -2.29 -9.49 -14.07
C PRO A 154 -2.11 -7.99 -14.37
N MET A 155 -1.14 -7.63 -15.23
CA MET A 155 -0.90 -6.23 -15.61
C MET A 155 -2.13 -5.54 -16.20
N GLY A 156 -2.93 -6.26 -17.00
CA GLY A 156 -4.18 -5.74 -17.54
C GLY A 156 -5.17 -5.34 -16.45
N THR A 157 -5.24 -6.10 -15.38
CA THR A 157 -6.08 -5.78 -14.20
C THR A 157 -5.57 -4.55 -13.47
N VAL A 158 -4.26 -4.41 -13.29
CA VAL A 158 -3.64 -3.21 -12.69
C VAL A 158 -4.01 -1.95 -13.49
N LYS A 159 -3.85 -2.00 -14.81
CA LYS A 159 -4.21 -0.90 -15.71
C LYS A 159 -5.71 -0.54 -15.63
N THR A 160 -6.58 -1.54 -15.62
CA THR A 160 -8.03 -1.35 -15.48
C THR A 160 -8.39 -0.73 -14.14
N HIS A 161 -7.78 -1.21 -13.04
CA HIS A 161 -8.01 -0.64 -11.72
C HIS A 161 -7.54 0.81 -11.62
N LEU A 162 -6.39 1.15 -12.19
CA LEU A 162 -5.91 2.53 -12.25
C LEU A 162 -6.85 3.43 -13.06
N PHE A 163 -7.32 2.96 -14.20
CA PHE A 163 -8.26 3.71 -15.04
C PHE A 163 -9.56 4.00 -14.27
N ARG A 164 -10.16 2.99 -13.66
CA ARG A 164 -11.40 3.16 -12.86
C ARG A 164 -11.18 4.01 -11.60
N ALA A 165 -10.03 3.87 -10.97
CA ALA A 165 -9.65 4.73 -9.84
C ALA A 165 -9.60 6.21 -10.26
N LYS A 166 -9.00 6.54 -11.40
CA LYS A 166 -8.96 7.90 -11.93
C LYS A 166 -10.34 8.45 -12.23
N GLU A 167 -11.23 7.64 -12.80
CA GLU A 167 -12.62 8.06 -13.04
C GLU A 167 -13.34 8.39 -11.73
N GLN A 168 -13.19 7.55 -10.71
CA GLN A 168 -13.81 7.81 -9.41
C GLN A 168 -13.21 9.03 -8.70
N LEU A 169 -11.90 9.21 -8.77
CA LEU A 169 -11.25 10.39 -8.20
C LEU A 169 -11.74 11.69 -8.88
N ARG A 170 -11.93 11.69 -10.20
CA ARG A 170 -12.53 12.84 -10.91
C ARG A 170 -13.91 13.19 -10.35
N ARG A 171 -14.75 12.20 -10.12
CA ARG A 171 -16.08 12.41 -9.53
C ARG A 171 -16.01 12.96 -8.11
N LEU A 172 -15.11 12.41 -7.27
CA LEU A 172 -14.94 12.82 -5.87
C LEU A 172 -14.34 14.24 -5.73
N LEU A 173 -13.46 14.63 -6.64
CA LEU A 173 -12.79 15.94 -6.61
C LEU A 173 -13.60 17.04 -7.34
N GLY A 174 -14.66 16.67 -8.07
CA GLY A 174 -15.43 17.57 -8.92
C GLY A 174 -14.78 17.74 -10.30
N GLU A 175 -15.59 17.89 -11.32
CA GLU A 175 -15.11 17.98 -12.73
C GLU A 175 -14.31 19.26 -13.03
N ALA A 176 -14.22 20.20 -12.10
CA ALA A 176 -13.66 21.54 -12.32
C ALA A 176 -12.13 21.60 -12.35
N GLU A 177 -11.41 20.59 -11.89
CA GLU A 177 -9.93 20.66 -11.72
C GLU A 177 -9.14 19.70 -12.61
N VAL A 178 -9.77 18.99 -13.53
CA VAL A 178 -9.08 17.97 -14.37
C VAL A 178 -8.94 18.41 -15.83
N THR A 179 -9.23 19.68 -16.17
CA THR A 179 -9.20 20.13 -17.57
C THR A 179 -7.85 20.74 -18.00
N GLU A 180 -6.83 20.81 -17.14
CA GLU A 180 -5.50 21.28 -17.53
C GLU A 180 -4.39 20.35 -17.03
N SER A 181 -4.02 19.38 -17.85
CA SER A 181 -2.65 18.92 -18.15
C SER A 181 -2.63 17.78 -19.14
#